data_8cc82169ae6fbbc5d148e2afeea4bf3d
#
_entry.id   8cc82169ae6fbbc5d148e2afeea4bf3d
#
_cell.length_a   1.000
_cell.length_b   1.000
_cell.length_c   1.000
_cell.angle_alpha   90.00
_cell.angle_beta   90.00
_cell.angle_gamma   90.00
#
_symmetry.space_group_name_H-M   'P 1'
#
loop_
_entity.id
_entity.type
_entity.pdbx_description
1 polymer ?
#
loop_
_entity_poly.entity_id
_entity_poly.type
_entity_poly.pdbx_seq_one_letter_code
_entity_poly.pdbx_strand_id
1 'polypeptide(L)'
;MRQYFDYESCAYSYLLFDPYNNKAVIIDPVFEQFDRDMEIIKKLDLDLIGILETHVHADHITGAFTIRKKNGTPIYYGSKTGVRGADFILNDGDCIQVGQFRIKTIHTPGHTKGCVSYYTCGMLFTGDTLFIGGTGRTDFQDG
;
A
#
# COMPACT_ATOMS: atom_id res chain seq x y z
N MET A 1 5.34 -9.52 9.05
CA MET A 1 5.54 -8.29 8.24
C MET A 1 6.99 -8.22 7.77
N ARG A 2 7.19 -7.67 6.57
CA ARG A 2 8.49 -7.27 6.03
C ARG A 2 8.40 -5.83 5.52
N GLN A 3 9.44 -5.04 5.73
CA GLN A 3 9.61 -3.69 5.23
C GLN A 3 10.74 -3.68 4.20
N TYR A 4 10.54 -3.01 3.10
CA TYR A 4 11.51 -2.84 2.03
C TYR A 4 11.71 -1.35 1.74
N PHE A 5 12.89 -1.00 1.29
CA PHE A 5 13.26 0.37 0.93
C PHE A 5 13.76 0.38 -0.51
N ASP A 6 13.27 1.33 -1.27
CA ASP A 6 13.79 1.66 -2.60
C ASP A 6 14.71 2.87 -2.50
N TYR A 7 15.97 2.71 -2.90
CA TYR A 7 16.98 3.75 -2.73
C TYR A 7 16.87 4.88 -3.76
N GLU A 8 16.23 4.64 -4.91
CA GLU A 8 16.09 5.64 -5.96
C GLU A 8 14.95 6.62 -5.64
N SER A 9 13.78 6.10 -5.27
CA SER A 9 12.63 6.92 -4.89
C SER A 9 12.58 7.28 -3.42
N CYS A 10 13.42 6.67 -2.59
CA CYS A 10 13.36 6.75 -1.12
C CYS A 10 12.03 6.27 -0.53
N ALA A 11 11.30 5.44 -1.27
CA ALA A 11 10.01 4.92 -0.85
C ALA A 11 10.14 3.64 -0.01
N TYR A 12 9.21 3.47 0.93
CA TYR A 12 9.03 2.23 1.67
C TYR A 12 7.85 1.43 1.13
N SER A 13 8.06 0.13 0.93
CA SER A 13 6.99 -0.84 0.68
C SER A 13 6.88 -1.82 1.84
N TYR A 14 5.68 -2.33 2.09
CA TYR A 14 5.44 -3.26 3.20
C TYR A 14 4.68 -4.50 2.72
N LEU A 15 5.20 -5.69 3.05
CA LEU A 15 4.52 -6.95 2.84
C LEU A 15 3.96 -7.46 4.18
N LEU A 16 2.64 -7.45 4.31
CA LEU A 16 1.92 -7.95 5.48
C LEU A 16 1.33 -9.32 5.16
N PHE A 17 1.50 -10.29 6.04
CA PHE A 17 0.99 -11.65 5.80
C PHE A 17 0.61 -12.36 7.08
N ASP A 18 -0.36 -13.23 6.97
CA ASP A 18 -0.78 -14.15 8.02
C ASP A 18 0.01 -15.47 7.88
N PRO A 19 0.85 -15.83 8.87
CA PRO A 19 1.67 -17.03 8.79
C PRO A 19 0.88 -18.35 8.89
N TYR A 20 -0.40 -18.30 9.25
CA TYR A 20 -1.22 -19.51 9.43
C TYR A 20 -2.00 -19.92 8.18
N ASN A 21 -2.27 -18.98 7.28
CA ASN A 21 -3.02 -19.27 6.05
C ASN A 21 -2.41 -18.65 4.79
N ASN A 22 -1.20 -18.11 4.90
CA ASN A 22 -0.39 -17.53 3.83
C ASN A 22 -1.03 -16.36 3.06
N LYS A 23 -2.15 -15.81 3.55
CA LYS A 23 -2.77 -14.62 2.96
C LYS A 23 -1.89 -13.39 3.18
N ALA A 24 -1.67 -12.62 2.12
CA ALA A 24 -0.80 -11.46 2.15
C ALA A 24 -1.39 -10.27 1.41
N VAL A 25 -0.95 -9.07 1.80
CA VAL A 25 -1.11 -7.82 1.05
C VAL A 25 0.22 -7.10 0.96
N ILE A 26 0.41 -6.32 -0.10
CA ILE A 26 1.54 -5.41 -0.24
C ILE A 26 1.03 -3.97 -0.20
N ILE A 27 1.76 -3.08 0.50
CA ILE A 27 1.46 -1.65 0.59
C ILE A 27 2.55 -0.89 -0.16
N ASP A 28 2.16 0.04 -1.03
CA ASP A 28 2.99 0.95 -1.82
C ASP A 28 4.15 0.24 -2.56
N PRO A 29 3.87 -0.75 -3.43
CA PRO A 29 4.92 -1.43 -4.20
C PRO A 29 5.50 -0.50 -5.27
N VAL A 30 6.83 -0.49 -5.41
CA VAL A 30 7.57 0.27 -6.43
C VAL A 30 7.72 -0.59 -7.70
N PHE A 31 7.48 0.01 -8.88
CA PHE A 31 7.53 -0.71 -10.17
C PHE A 31 8.88 -1.37 -10.42
N GLU A 32 9.98 -0.68 -10.18
CA GLU A 32 11.35 -1.16 -10.36
C GLU A 32 11.69 -2.33 -9.43
N GLN A 33 10.94 -2.50 -8.35
CA GLN A 33 11.14 -3.56 -7.36
C GLN A 33 10.20 -4.77 -7.57
N PHE A 34 9.47 -4.80 -8.69
CA PHE A 34 8.50 -5.87 -9.00
C PHE A 34 9.08 -7.28 -8.89
N ASP A 35 10.25 -7.53 -9.49
CA ASP A 35 10.86 -8.87 -9.49
C ASP A 35 11.27 -9.30 -8.08
N ARG A 36 11.84 -8.39 -7.28
CA ARG A 36 12.15 -8.60 -5.85
C ARG A 36 10.90 -9.03 -5.07
N ASP A 37 9.82 -8.26 -5.23
CA ASP A 37 8.58 -8.48 -4.47
C ASP A 37 7.94 -9.80 -4.84
N MET A 38 7.89 -10.14 -6.13
CA MET A 38 7.34 -11.40 -6.60
C MET A 38 8.18 -12.62 -6.19
N GLU A 39 9.50 -12.50 -6.21
CA GLU A 39 10.39 -13.56 -5.74
C GLU A 39 10.17 -13.86 -4.25
N ILE A 40 10.04 -12.81 -3.44
CA ILE A 40 9.82 -12.95 -1.99
C ILE A 40 8.45 -13.57 -1.70
N ILE A 41 7.39 -13.11 -2.37
CA ILE A 41 6.04 -13.65 -2.23
C ILE A 41 6.04 -15.15 -2.59
N LYS A 42 6.68 -15.51 -3.69
CA LYS A 42 6.83 -16.91 -4.11
C LYS A 42 7.66 -17.74 -3.12
N LYS A 43 8.80 -17.22 -2.65
CA LYS A 43 9.69 -17.91 -1.70
C LYS A 43 9.03 -18.18 -0.36
N LEU A 44 8.13 -17.31 0.07
CA LEU A 44 7.36 -17.46 1.31
C LEU A 44 6.04 -18.21 1.10
N ASP A 45 5.76 -18.68 -0.12
CA ASP A 45 4.52 -19.37 -0.50
C ASP A 45 3.27 -18.57 -0.10
N LEU A 46 3.26 -17.25 -0.38
CA LEU A 46 2.18 -16.35 0.01
C LEU A 46 1.14 -16.21 -1.11
N ASP A 47 -0.12 -16.19 -0.70
CA ASP A 47 -1.26 -15.83 -1.55
C ASP A 47 -1.51 -14.31 -1.43
N LEU A 48 -1.07 -13.55 -2.43
CA LEU A 48 -1.23 -12.09 -2.46
C LEU A 48 -2.67 -11.74 -2.84
N ILE A 49 -3.47 -11.34 -1.85
CA ILE A 49 -4.90 -11.05 -2.01
C ILE A 49 -5.23 -9.57 -2.19
N GLY A 50 -4.25 -8.67 -2.07
CA GLY A 50 -4.48 -7.23 -2.25
C GLY A 50 -3.19 -6.43 -2.37
N ILE A 51 -3.31 -5.32 -3.12
CA ILE A 51 -2.29 -4.29 -3.25
C ILE A 51 -2.93 -3.00 -2.74
N LEU A 52 -2.35 -2.41 -1.71
CA LEU A 52 -2.88 -1.23 -1.03
C LEU A 52 -1.98 -0.04 -1.32
N GLU A 53 -2.56 1.06 -1.76
CA GLU A 53 -1.85 2.31 -2.00
C GLU A 53 -2.26 3.35 -0.96
N THR A 54 -1.27 3.97 -0.30
CA THR A 54 -1.55 5.02 0.67
C THR A 54 -2.00 6.31 0.00
N HIS A 55 -1.47 6.60 -1.19
CA HIS A 55 -1.82 7.78 -1.99
C HIS A 55 -1.41 7.61 -3.46
N VAL A 56 -1.58 8.63 -4.28
CA VAL A 56 -1.04 8.66 -5.65
C VAL A 56 0.38 9.20 -5.57
N HIS A 57 1.35 8.32 -5.77
CA HIS A 57 2.77 8.65 -5.71
C HIS A 57 3.20 9.52 -6.88
N ALA A 58 4.06 10.50 -6.63
CA ALA A 58 4.67 11.36 -7.65
C ALA A 58 6.18 11.12 -7.79
N ASP A 59 6.79 10.48 -6.82
CA ASP A 59 8.22 10.18 -6.70
C ASP A 59 8.62 8.90 -7.45
N HIS A 60 7.67 7.97 -7.67
CA HIS A 60 7.90 6.73 -8.39
C HIS A 60 6.65 6.22 -9.11
N ILE A 61 6.84 5.27 -10.00
CA ILE A 61 5.75 4.52 -10.63
C ILE A 61 5.37 3.36 -9.71
N THR A 62 4.10 3.24 -9.35
CA THR A 62 3.64 2.10 -8.55
C THR A 62 3.74 0.78 -9.31
N GLY A 63 4.18 -0.27 -8.59
CA GLY A 63 4.18 -1.64 -9.08
C GLY A 63 2.80 -2.29 -9.18
N ALA A 64 1.76 -1.66 -8.61
CA ALA A 64 0.43 -2.24 -8.44
C ALA A 64 -0.19 -2.77 -9.74
N PHE A 65 -0.16 -1.98 -10.80
CA PHE A 65 -0.76 -2.36 -12.09
C PHE A 65 -0.02 -3.53 -12.75
N THR A 66 1.29 -3.63 -12.57
CA THR A 66 2.10 -4.74 -13.09
C THR A 66 1.81 -6.02 -12.31
N ILE A 67 1.73 -5.94 -10.98
CA ILE A 67 1.36 -7.07 -10.11
C ILE A 67 -0.03 -7.57 -10.48
N ARG A 68 -1.04 -6.68 -10.57
CA ARG A 68 -2.40 -7.03 -10.98
C ARG A 68 -2.44 -7.72 -12.34
N LYS A 69 -1.74 -7.18 -13.32
CA LYS A 69 -1.69 -7.76 -14.68
C LYS A 69 -1.12 -9.17 -14.70
N LYS A 70 -0.16 -9.46 -13.84
CA LYS A 70 0.52 -10.76 -13.75
C LYS A 70 -0.25 -11.79 -12.93
N ASN A 71 -0.82 -11.38 -11.80
CA ASN A 71 -1.36 -12.29 -10.77
C ASN A 71 -2.88 -12.18 -10.60
N GLY A 72 -3.52 -11.15 -11.18
CA GLY A 72 -4.93 -10.87 -10.94
C GLY A 72 -5.23 -10.25 -9.55
N THR A 73 -4.21 -9.88 -8.79
CA THR A 73 -4.35 -9.32 -7.44
C THR A 73 -5.02 -7.95 -7.49
N PRO A 74 -6.11 -7.70 -6.74
CA PRO A 74 -6.84 -6.45 -6.79
C PRO A 74 -6.09 -5.29 -6.14
N ILE A 75 -6.33 -4.08 -6.68
CA ILE A 75 -5.74 -2.81 -6.22
C ILE A 75 -6.77 -2.02 -5.42
N TYR A 76 -6.35 -1.52 -4.27
CA TYR A 76 -7.13 -0.71 -3.35
C TYR A 76 -6.55 0.70 -3.25
N TYR A 77 -7.42 1.72 -3.37
CA TYR A 77 -7.09 3.13 -3.17
C TYR A 77 -8.10 3.82 -2.26
N GLY A 78 -7.70 4.89 -1.60
CA GLY A 78 -8.60 5.76 -0.86
C GLY A 78 -9.61 6.48 -1.79
N SER A 79 -10.84 6.70 -1.31
CA SER A 79 -11.97 7.23 -2.11
C SER A 79 -11.74 8.64 -2.67
N LYS A 80 -10.83 9.42 -2.10
CA LYS A 80 -10.57 10.81 -2.54
C LYS A 80 -9.38 10.95 -3.48
N THR A 81 -8.74 9.85 -3.88
CA THR A 81 -7.58 9.88 -4.79
C THR A 81 -7.94 10.28 -6.22
N GLY A 82 -9.17 10.02 -6.64
CA GLY A 82 -9.59 10.21 -8.03
C GLY A 82 -8.97 9.24 -9.04
N VAL A 83 -8.25 8.22 -8.57
CA VAL A 83 -7.58 7.23 -9.41
C VAL A 83 -8.60 6.44 -10.23
N ARG A 84 -8.33 6.27 -11.52
CA ARG A 84 -9.06 5.38 -12.40
C ARG A 84 -8.33 4.04 -12.51
N GLY A 85 -9.09 2.94 -12.44
CA GLY A 85 -8.53 1.60 -12.59
C GLY A 85 -8.15 0.89 -11.28
N ALA A 86 -8.46 1.46 -10.11
CA ALA A 86 -8.53 0.71 -8.88
C ALA A 86 -9.68 -0.30 -8.93
N ASP A 87 -9.50 -1.47 -8.34
CA ASP A 87 -10.55 -2.49 -8.25
C ASP A 87 -11.47 -2.21 -7.07
N PHE A 88 -10.92 -1.66 -5.99
CA PHE A 88 -11.66 -1.27 -4.79
C PHE A 88 -11.31 0.13 -4.33
N ILE A 89 -12.33 0.85 -3.92
CA ILE A 89 -12.23 2.20 -3.36
C ILE A 89 -12.60 2.15 -1.88
N LEU A 90 -11.68 2.58 -1.02
CA LEU A 90 -11.80 2.52 0.42
C LEU A 90 -12.24 3.86 1.01
N ASN A 91 -13.27 3.81 1.83
CA ASN A 91 -13.71 4.94 2.65
C ASN A 91 -13.05 4.91 4.04
N ASP A 92 -13.16 6.01 4.76
CA ASP A 92 -12.70 6.07 6.14
C ASP A 92 -13.41 5.01 6.99
N GLY A 93 -12.64 4.23 7.74
CA GLY A 93 -13.13 3.15 8.58
C GLY A 93 -13.33 1.80 7.89
N ASP A 94 -13.24 1.73 6.56
CA ASP A 94 -13.33 0.45 5.83
C ASP A 94 -12.21 -0.51 6.27
N CYS A 95 -12.53 -1.80 6.29
CA CYS A 95 -11.60 -2.83 6.72
C CYS A 95 -11.40 -3.90 5.64
N ILE A 96 -10.15 -4.31 5.45
CA ILE A 96 -9.74 -5.41 4.59
C ILE A 96 -9.36 -6.60 5.47
N GLN A 97 -10.00 -7.76 5.26
CA GLN A 97 -9.65 -8.98 5.98
C GLN A 97 -8.48 -9.68 5.30
N VAL A 98 -7.41 -9.96 6.06
CA VAL A 98 -6.22 -10.68 5.59
C VAL A 98 -5.99 -11.86 6.53
N GLY A 99 -6.49 -13.02 6.15
CA GLY A 99 -6.46 -14.18 7.02
C GLY A 99 -7.10 -13.90 8.39
N GLN A 100 -6.34 -14.00 9.47
CA GLN A 100 -6.82 -13.81 10.84
C GLN A 100 -6.76 -12.35 11.32
N PHE A 101 -6.12 -11.44 10.59
CA PHE A 101 -6.09 -10.02 10.96
C PHE A 101 -6.84 -9.17 9.93
N ARG A 102 -7.18 -7.96 10.34
CA ARG A 102 -7.82 -6.98 9.47
C ARG A 102 -7.01 -5.68 9.44
N ILE A 103 -7.05 -5.03 8.31
CA ILE A 103 -6.43 -3.73 8.08
C ILE A 103 -7.54 -2.69 8.01
N LYS A 104 -7.50 -1.70 8.89
CA LYS A 104 -8.45 -0.58 8.90
C LYS A 104 -7.86 0.58 8.09
N THR A 105 -8.66 1.14 7.20
CA THR A 105 -8.36 2.37 6.47
C THR A 105 -8.71 3.58 7.33
N ILE A 106 -7.82 4.56 7.36
CA ILE A 106 -8.01 5.84 8.04
C ILE A 106 -7.70 6.94 7.02
N HIS A 107 -8.65 7.84 6.76
CA HIS A 107 -8.39 8.99 5.91
C HIS A 107 -7.47 9.96 6.63
N THR A 108 -6.34 10.27 6.01
CA THR A 108 -5.29 11.16 6.56
C THR A 108 -4.86 12.19 5.51
N PRO A 109 -5.80 13.03 5.01
CA PRO A 109 -5.46 14.04 4.00
C PRO A 109 -4.45 15.05 4.56
N GLY A 110 -3.64 15.61 3.67
CA GLY A 110 -2.62 16.61 4.01
C GLY A 110 -1.51 16.64 2.98
N HIS A 111 -0.77 15.55 2.75
CA HIS A 111 0.17 15.45 1.64
C HIS A 111 -0.57 15.45 0.29
N THR A 112 -1.61 14.62 0.18
CA THR A 112 -2.63 14.74 -0.87
C THR A 112 -4.01 14.66 -0.24
N LYS A 113 -5.05 15.14 -0.94
CA LYS A 113 -6.44 15.01 -0.46
C LYS A 113 -6.91 13.55 -0.36
N GLY A 114 -6.26 12.65 -1.08
CA GLY A 114 -6.59 11.23 -1.16
C GLY A 114 -5.81 10.33 -0.23
N CYS A 115 -4.88 10.88 0.57
CA CYS A 115 -4.07 10.08 1.49
C CYS A 115 -4.92 9.26 2.46
N VAL A 116 -4.52 8.01 2.62
CA VAL A 116 -5.01 7.10 3.65
C VAL A 116 -3.84 6.49 4.40
N SER A 117 -4.06 6.20 5.66
CA SER A 117 -3.16 5.38 6.47
C SER A 117 -3.83 4.04 6.76
N TYR A 118 -3.03 2.98 6.86
CA TYR A 118 -3.53 1.63 7.15
C TYR A 118 -3.11 1.20 8.55
N TYR A 119 -4.10 0.86 9.38
CA TYR A 119 -3.86 0.42 10.75
C TYR A 119 -4.15 -1.06 10.92
N THR A 120 -3.19 -1.81 11.47
CA THR A 120 -3.34 -3.22 11.82
C THR A 120 -2.37 -3.66 12.89
N CYS A 121 -2.80 -4.54 13.80
CA CYS A 121 -1.92 -5.20 14.78
C CYS A 121 -1.00 -4.24 15.55
N GLY A 122 -1.49 -3.05 15.92
CA GLY A 122 -0.70 -2.04 16.63
C GLY A 122 0.30 -1.25 15.77
N MET A 123 0.28 -1.44 14.45
CA MET A 123 1.12 -0.73 13.47
C MET A 123 0.28 0.22 12.62
N LEU A 124 0.86 1.35 12.24
CA LEU A 124 0.26 2.32 11.35
C LEU A 124 1.21 2.56 10.15
N PHE A 125 0.69 2.37 8.94
CA PHE A 125 1.38 2.61 7.67
C PHE A 125 0.86 3.92 7.11
N THR A 126 1.67 4.95 7.19
CA THR A 126 1.24 6.35 7.02
C THR A 126 1.49 6.92 5.63
N GLY A 127 2.29 6.22 4.78
CA GLY A 127 2.80 6.82 3.56
C GLY A 127 3.41 8.19 3.88
N ASP A 128 3.14 9.17 3.03
CA ASP A 128 3.66 10.53 3.17
C ASP A 128 2.86 11.42 4.12
N THR A 129 1.86 10.88 4.80
CA THR A 129 1.13 11.63 5.83
C THR A 129 2.03 11.96 7.03
N LEU A 130 2.89 11.03 7.45
CA LEU A 130 3.74 11.20 8.63
C LEU A 130 5.07 10.46 8.46
N PHE A 131 6.18 11.16 8.69
CA PHE A 131 7.53 10.63 8.74
C PHE A 131 8.10 10.67 10.17
N ILE A 132 9.27 10.05 10.37
CA ILE A 132 10.03 10.25 11.59
C ILE A 132 10.59 11.67 11.58
N GLY A 133 9.99 12.54 12.42
CA GLY A 133 10.41 13.94 12.55
C GLY A 133 9.85 14.89 11.49
N GLY A 134 8.82 14.50 10.74
CA GLY A 134 8.22 15.38 9.73
C GLY A 134 6.96 14.82 9.09
N THR A 135 6.50 15.50 8.05
CA THR A 135 5.37 15.10 7.20
C THR A 135 5.72 15.29 5.73
N GLY A 136 5.00 14.65 4.83
CA GLY A 136 5.02 15.01 3.41
C GLY A 136 4.62 16.49 3.21
N ARG A 137 5.06 17.09 2.10
CA ARG A 137 4.64 18.44 1.72
C ARG A 137 3.13 18.50 1.50
N THR A 138 2.52 19.66 1.77
CA THR A 138 1.05 19.84 1.70
C THR A 138 0.60 20.84 0.62
N ASP A 139 1.51 21.30 -0.23
CA ASP A 139 1.26 22.29 -1.30
C ASP A 139 1.13 21.65 -2.69
N PHE A 140 0.65 20.40 -2.74
CA PHE A 140 0.67 19.55 -3.92
C PHE A 140 -0.53 18.60 -3.94
N GLN A 141 -1.10 18.30 -5.13
CA GLN A 141 -2.27 17.41 -5.32
C GLN A 141 -3.46 17.71 -4.38
N ASP A 142 -3.77 18.99 -4.21
CA ASP A 142 -4.88 19.45 -3.34
C ASP A 142 -4.76 18.96 -1.88
N GLY A 143 -3.55 18.85 -1.36
CA GLY A 143 -3.26 18.55 0.04
C GLY A 143 -3.55 19.70 0.99
#